data_9e7dc051c998213f5a08718b075bfe12
#
_entry.id   9e7dc051c998213f5a08718b075bfe12
#
_cell.length_a   1.000
_cell.length_b   1.000
_cell.length_c   1.000
_cell.angle_alpha   90.00
_cell.angle_beta   90.00
_cell.angle_gamma   90.00
#
_symmetry.space_group_name_H-M   'P 1'
#
loop_
_entity.id
_entity.type
_entity.pdbx_description
1 polymer ?
#
loop_
_entity_poly.entity_id
_entity_poly.type
_entity_poly.pdbx_seq_one_letter_code
_entity_poly.pdbx_strand_id
1 'polypeptide(L)'
;MVALKTPRTRGLRTIKKEILKLMDTYIRRAEEVESVNSTFIPPLLEAILGDYNRNVPPARDAEVLNVVTTIVSRLQALLNPQIAAILDAVFDSTLNMINQDFTEYPEHRIGFYKLLRAIVAYCFPALLNLPPQQFKLIFDSIIWGVKHTSRDIADTSLASTSSLLLCVVNQGSD
;
A
#
# COMPACT_ATOMS: atom_id res chain seq x y z
N MET A 1 19.79 -4.79 16.97
CA MET A 1 19.97 -3.69 15.99
C MET A 1 21.32 -3.66 15.27
N VAL A 2 22.41 -4.19 15.80
CA VAL A 2 23.74 -4.19 15.16
C VAL A 2 23.76 -4.93 13.81
N ALA A 3 23.05 -6.05 13.70
CA ALA A 3 23.02 -6.85 12.47
C ALA A 3 22.51 -6.11 11.21
N LEU A 4 21.63 -5.13 11.36
CA LEU A 4 21.09 -4.34 10.24
C LEU A 4 22.07 -3.31 9.64
N LYS A 5 23.19 -3.05 10.34
CA LYS A 5 24.18 -2.04 9.96
C LYS A 5 25.45 -2.60 9.30
N THR A 6 25.54 -3.93 9.13
CA THR A 6 26.71 -4.53 8.47
C THR A 6 26.76 -4.19 6.98
N PRO A 7 27.93 -4.09 6.34
CA PRO A 7 28.07 -3.84 4.90
C PRO A 7 27.29 -4.87 4.06
N ARG A 8 27.33 -6.15 4.47
CA ARG A 8 26.61 -7.25 3.78
C ARG A 8 25.09 -7.01 3.82
N THR A 9 24.55 -6.66 4.98
CA THR A 9 23.10 -6.41 5.12
C THR A 9 22.66 -5.19 4.32
N ARG A 10 23.48 -4.12 4.28
CA ARG A 10 23.20 -2.95 3.44
C ARG A 10 23.19 -3.32 1.96
N GLY A 11 24.15 -4.10 1.50
CA GLY A 11 24.20 -4.57 0.10
C GLY A 11 22.97 -5.38 -0.27
N LEU A 12 22.54 -6.32 0.58
CA LEU A 12 21.34 -7.13 0.34
C LEU A 12 20.06 -6.26 0.31
N ARG A 13 19.95 -5.25 1.15
CA ARG A 13 18.81 -4.31 1.14
C ARG A 13 18.79 -3.48 -0.14
N THR A 14 19.94 -3.02 -0.62
CA THR A 14 20.05 -2.30 -1.88
C THR A 14 19.59 -3.18 -3.05
N ILE A 15 20.07 -4.42 -3.13
CA ILE A 15 19.66 -5.38 -4.16
C ILE A 15 18.15 -5.62 -4.11
N LYS A 16 17.60 -5.86 -2.92
CA LYS A 16 16.15 -6.03 -2.73
C LYS A 16 15.38 -4.82 -3.26
N LYS A 17 15.80 -3.61 -2.92
CA LYS A 17 15.15 -2.37 -3.39
C LYS A 17 15.17 -2.26 -4.91
N GLU A 18 16.31 -2.57 -5.55
CA GLU A 18 16.42 -2.54 -7.02
C GLU A 18 15.57 -3.63 -7.70
N ILE A 19 15.46 -4.82 -7.10
CA ILE A 19 14.53 -5.86 -7.56
C ILE A 19 13.08 -5.36 -7.49
N LEU A 20 12.67 -4.74 -6.38
CA LEU A 20 11.31 -4.19 -6.23
C LEU A 20 11.01 -3.12 -7.28
N LYS A 21 11.96 -2.22 -7.56
CA LYS A 21 11.82 -1.21 -8.63
C LYS A 21 11.71 -1.84 -10.02
N LEU A 22 12.46 -2.92 -10.27
CA LEU A 22 12.36 -3.68 -11.52
C LEU A 22 10.96 -4.29 -11.67
N MET A 23 10.42 -4.90 -10.59
CA MET A 23 9.07 -5.46 -10.58
C MET A 23 8.02 -4.35 -10.82
N ASP A 24 8.15 -3.20 -10.14
CA ASP A 24 7.28 -2.03 -10.37
C ASP A 24 7.29 -1.61 -11.85
N THR A 25 8.46 -1.50 -12.44
CA THR A 25 8.63 -1.12 -13.85
C THR A 25 7.99 -2.15 -14.78
N TYR A 26 8.19 -3.45 -14.51
CA TYR A 26 7.60 -4.53 -15.29
C TYR A 26 6.06 -4.46 -15.26
N ILE A 27 5.47 -4.34 -14.07
CA ILE A 27 4.02 -4.27 -13.88
C ILE A 27 3.43 -3.03 -14.58
N ARG A 28 4.10 -1.88 -14.49
CA ARG A 28 3.67 -0.66 -15.17
C ARG A 28 3.60 -0.80 -16.68
N ARG A 29 4.51 -1.56 -17.27
CA ARG A 29 4.67 -1.70 -18.73
C ARG A 29 4.02 -2.94 -19.30
N ALA A 30 3.54 -3.86 -18.47
CA ALA A 30 2.90 -5.08 -18.92
C ALA A 30 1.64 -4.77 -19.74
N GLU A 31 1.54 -5.34 -20.93
CA GLU A 31 0.41 -5.16 -21.83
C GLU A 31 -0.73 -6.14 -21.49
N GLU A 32 -0.38 -7.40 -21.19
CA GLU A 32 -1.34 -8.46 -20.88
C GLU A 32 -1.66 -8.50 -19.38
N VAL A 33 -2.53 -7.60 -18.93
CA VAL A 33 -2.87 -7.40 -17.51
C VAL A 33 -3.45 -8.67 -16.87
N GLU A 34 -4.30 -9.40 -17.57
CA GLU A 34 -4.95 -10.62 -17.06
C GLU A 34 -3.95 -11.77 -16.86
N SER A 35 -3.02 -11.96 -17.81
CA SER A 35 -1.94 -12.93 -17.68
C SER A 35 -1.01 -12.61 -16.52
N VAL A 36 -0.66 -11.34 -16.36
CA VAL A 36 0.16 -10.87 -15.23
C VAL A 36 -0.58 -11.11 -13.90
N ASN A 37 -1.89 -10.81 -13.84
CA ASN A 37 -2.69 -11.02 -12.64
C ASN A 37 -2.75 -12.51 -12.24
N SER A 38 -2.90 -13.41 -13.20
CA SER A 38 -3.08 -14.83 -12.89
C SER A 38 -1.79 -15.57 -12.56
N THR A 39 -0.66 -15.18 -13.16
CA THR A 39 0.58 -15.96 -13.08
C THR A 39 1.67 -15.28 -12.26
N PHE A 40 1.81 -13.96 -12.37
CA PHE A 40 2.92 -13.23 -11.78
C PHE A 40 2.59 -12.57 -10.43
N ILE A 41 1.40 -12.01 -10.30
CA ILE A 41 1.01 -11.24 -9.10
C ILE A 41 0.87 -12.10 -7.85
N PRO A 42 0.22 -13.29 -7.85
CA PRO A 42 0.03 -14.06 -6.62
C PRO A 42 1.36 -14.42 -5.92
N PRO A 43 2.35 -15.05 -6.60
CA PRO A 43 3.62 -15.36 -5.94
C PRO A 43 4.42 -14.11 -5.56
N LEU A 44 4.31 -13.02 -6.32
CA LEU A 44 4.95 -11.76 -5.97
C LEU A 44 4.36 -11.18 -4.68
N LEU A 45 3.04 -11.07 -4.58
CA LEU A 45 2.37 -10.56 -3.38
C LEU A 45 2.70 -11.40 -2.16
N GLU A 46 2.63 -12.73 -2.26
CA GLU A 46 3.00 -13.62 -1.15
C GLU A 46 4.41 -13.33 -0.65
N ALA A 47 5.38 -13.21 -1.56
CA ALA A 47 6.77 -12.95 -1.22
C ALA A 47 6.98 -11.59 -0.57
N ILE A 48 6.50 -10.50 -1.20
CA ILE A 48 6.79 -9.13 -0.73
C ILE A 48 5.99 -8.75 0.51
N LEU A 49 4.71 -9.16 0.60
CA LEU A 49 3.87 -8.90 1.76
C LEU A 49 4.31 -9.73 2.97
N GLY A 50 4.65 -11.00 2.75
CA GLY A 50 5.17 -11.86 3.80
C GLY A 50 6.49 -11.36 4.36
N ASP A 51 7.39 -10.88 3.51
CA ASP A 51 8.64 -10.27 3.94
C ASP A 51 8.39 -8.96 4.70
N TYR A 52 7.55 -8.09 4.19
CA TYR A 52 7.22 -6.80 4.83
C TYR A 52 6.62 -6.99 6.22
N ASN A 53 5.66 -7.89 6.37
CA ASN A 53 4.98 -8.13 7.64
C ASN A 53 5.90 -8.73 8.71
N ARG A 54 6.74 -9.72 8.33
CA ARG A 54 7.65 -10.42 9.26
C ARG A 54 8.84 -9.56 9.70
N ASN A 55 9.22 -8.56 8.93
CA ASN A 55 10.39 -7.74 9.25
C ASN A 55 10.13 -6.73 10.38
N VAL A 56 11.19 -6.43 11.12
CA VAL A 56 11.20 -5.32 12.08
C VAL A 56 11.12 -3.97 11.34
N PRO A 57 10.54 -2.91 11.95
CA PRO A 57 10.34 -1.63 11.28
C PRO A 57 11.54 -1.10 10.48
N PRO A 58 12.78 -1.07 11.01
CA PRO A 58 13.93 -0.56 10.26
C PRO A 58 14.36 -1.44 9.07
N ALA A 59 13.86 -2.67 8.96
CA ALA A 59 14.16 -3.59 7.85
C ALA A 59 13.05 -3.65 6.80
N ARG A 60 11.89 -3.07 7.06
CA ARG A 60 10.82 -2.92 6.07
C ARG A 60 11.27 -1.96 4.98
N ASP A 61 10.98 -2.29 3.73
CA ASP A 61 11.30 -1.45 2.59
C ASP A 61 10.04 -0.73 2.10
N ALA A 62 10.06 0.60 2.06
CA ALA A 62 8.94 1.41 1.58
C ALA A 62 8.59 1.12 0.11
N GLU A 63 9.55 0.62 -0.67
CA GLU A 63 9.32 0.24 -2.08
C GLU A 63 8.26 -0.86 -2.24
N VAL A 64 8.05 -1.71 -1.22
CA VAL A 64 6.94 -2.67 -1.20
C VAL A 64 5.60 -1.96 -1.34
N LEU A 65 5.39 -0.84 -0.63
CA LEU A 65 4.15 -0.06 -0.71
C LEU A 65 3.96 0.56 -2.11
N ASN A 66 5.06 0.97 -2.76
CA ASN A 66 5.03 1.50 -4.13
C ASN A 66 4.64 0.40 -5.13
N VAL A 67 5.25 -0.78 -5.04
CA VAL A 67 4.92 -1.93 -5.91
C VAL A 67 3.47 -2.32 -5.75
N VAL A 68 2.98 -2.45 -4.52
CA VAL A 68 1.57 -2.80 -4.25
C VAL A 68 0.63 -1.70 -4.78
N THR A 69 0.97 -0.42 -4.64
CA THR A 69 0.20 0.69 -5.22
C THR A 69 0.11 0.58 -6.74
N THR A 70 1.20 0.21 -7.40
CA THR A 70 1.23 -0.02 -8.85
C THR A 70 0.35 -1.21 -9.24
N ILE A 71 0.44 -2.32 -8.50
CA ILE A 71 -0.41 -3.50 -8.72
C ILE A 71 -1.89 -3.10 -8.64
N VAL A 72 -2.31 -2.42 -7.57
CA VAL A 72 -3.69 -1.94 -7.38
C VAL A 72 -4.13 -1.05 -8.54
N SER A 73 -3.31 -0.09 -8.94
CA SER A 73 -3.64 0.87 -9.99
C SER A 73 -3.74 0.22 -11.38
N ARG A 74 -2.95 -0.83 -11.64
CA ARG A 74 -2.93 -1.52 -12.95
C ARG A 74 -4.01 -2.58 -13.06
N LEU A 75 -4.25 -3.33 -12.01
CA LEU A 75 -5.20 -4.44 -11.99
C LEU A 75 -6.62 -4.02 -11.60
N GLN A 76 -6.74 -2.94 -10.85
CA GLN A 76 -8.02 -2.36 -10.43
C GLN A 76 -8.97 -3.42 -9.84
N ALA A 77 -10.19 -3.54 -10.36
CA ALA A 77 -11.22 -4.46 -9.88
C ALA A 77 -10.78 -5.95 -9.90
N LEU A 78 -9.85 -6.34 -10.76
CA LEU A 78 -9.31 -7.71 -10.79
C LEU A 78 -8.60 -8.07 -9.46
N LEU A 79 -8.14 -7.06 -8.72
CA LEU A 79 -7.44 -7.27 -7.45
C LEU A 79 -8.39 -7.31 -6.23
N ASN A 80 -9.68 -7.04 -6.39
CA ASN A 80 -10.64 -7.01 -5.28
C ASN A 80 -10.53 -8.22 -4.33
N PRO A 81 -10.37 -9.48 -4.80
CA PRO A 81 -10.25 -10.63 -3.91
C PRO A 81 -9.01 -10.62 -3.00
N GLN A 82 -7.97 -9.88 -3.36
CA GLN A 82 -6.69 -9.86 -2.63
C GLN A 82 -6.54 -8.64 -1.72
N ILE A 83 -7.44 -7.65 -1.80
CA ILE A 83 -7.34 -6.39 -1.04
C ILE A 83 -7.33 -6.62 0.47
N ALA A 84 -8.17 -7.54 0.97
CA ALA A 84 -8.18 -7.86 2.39
C ALA A 84 -6.81 -8.40 2.85
N ALA A 85 -6.23 -9.35 2.14
CA ALA A 85 -4.91 -9.90 2.46
C ALA A 85 -3.78 -8.86 2.36
N ILE A 86 -3.86 -7.96 1.39
CA ILE A 86 -2.91 -6.84 1.26
C ILE A 86 -2.99 -5.94 2.50
N LEU A 87 -4.19 -5.54 2.88
CA LEU A 87 -4.41 -4.68 4.05
C LEU A 87 -3.96 -5.37 5.34
N ASP A 88 -4.29 -6.63 5.55
CA ASP A 88 -3.85 -7.41 6.72
C ASP A 88 -2.31 -7.46 6.84
N ALA A 89 -1.61 -7.52 5.72
CA ALA A 89 -0.15 -7.58 5.73
C ALA A 89 0.52 -6.24 6.00
N VAL A 90 -0.03 -5.13 5.49
CA VAL A 90 0.69 -3.84 5.49
C VAL A 90 0.06 -2.76 6.36
N PHE A 91 -1.26 -2.82 6.65
CA PHE A 91 -1.96 -1.71 7.28
C PHE A 91 -1.47 -1.46 8.71
N ASP A 92 -1.68 -2.40 9.63
CA ASP A 92 -1.30 -2.23 11.04
C ASP A 92 0.21 -2.11 11.21
N SER A 93 0.96 -2.90 10.45
CA SER A 93 2.42 -2.91 10.51
C SER A 93 3.03 -1.57 10.09
N THR A 94 2.43 -0.90 9.10
CA THR A 94 2.89 0.43 8.64
C THR A 94 2.34 1.53 9.54
N LEU A 95 1.05 1.48 9.87
CA LEU A 95 0.41 2.51 10.70
C LEU A 95 1.10 2.64 12.06
N ASN A 96 1.37 1.51 12.74
CA ASN A 96 2.09 1.49 14.01
C ASN A 96 3.49 2.09 13.87
N MET A 97 4.17 1.85 12.75
CA MET A 97 5.51 2.36 12.51
C MET A 97 5.51 3.88 12.29
N ILE A 98 4.61 4.41 11.46
CA ILE A 98 4.55 5.84 11.13
C ILE A 98 3.93 6.70 12.23
N ASN A 99 3.17 6.09 13.17
CA ASN A 99 2.55 6.80 14.30
C ASN A 99 3.49 6.93 15.51
N GLN A 100 4.55 6.12 15.59
CA GLN A 100 5.51 6.20 16.70
C GLN A 100 6.35 7.47 16.64
N ASP A 101 6.69 7.93 15.45
CA ASP A 101 7.45 9.15 15.24
C ASP A 101 7.03 9.84 13.93
N PHE A 102 6.65 11.12 14.03
CA PHE A 102 6.19 11.91 12.89
C PHE A 102 7.30 12.28 11.91
N THR A 103 8.55 12.18 12.31
CA THR A 103 9.73 12.53 11.50
C THR A 103 10.38 11.30 10.89
N GLU A 104 10.29 10.16 11.56
CA GLU A 104 10.82 8.90 11.02
C GLU A 104 9.91 8.30 9.93
N TYR A 105 10.50 7.51 9.07
CA TYR A 105 9.82 6.76 8.01
C TYR A 105 9.00 7.59 7.00
N PRO A 106 9.51 8.74 6.48
CA PRO A 106 8.74 9.59 5.56
C PRO A 106 8.33 8.87 4.28
N GLU A 107 9.18 8.00 3.72
CA GLU A 107 8.88 7.21 2.52
C GLU A 107 7.72 6.22 2.78
N HIS A 108 7.70 5.57 3.93
CA HIS A 108 6.62 4.66 4.31
C HIS A 108 5.31 5.41 4.51
N ARG A 109 5.35 6.58 5.12
CA ARG A 109 4.17 7.42 5.31
C ARG A 109 3.56 7.83 3.97
N ILE A 110 4.37 8.36 3.07
CA ILE A 110 3.93 8.74 1.72
C ILE A 110 3.37 7.51 0.96
N GLY A 111 4.10 6.38 0.99
CA GLY A 111 3.70 5.14 0.34
C GLY A 111 2.38 4.59 0.88
N PHE A 112 2.18 4.65 2.19
CA PHE A 112 0.96 4.22 2.85
C PHE A 112 -0.28 5.00 2.38
N TYR A 113 -0.22 6.33 2.38
CA TYR A 113 -1.34 7.15 1.90
C TYR A 113 -1.60 7.02 0.40
N LYS A 114 -0.55 6.84 -0.41
CA LYS A 114 -0.70 6.53 -1.84
C LYS A 114 -1.39 5.18 -2.07
N LEU A 115 -1.05 4.16 -1.28
CA LEU A 115 -1.69 2.86 -1.35
C LEU A 115 -3.17 2.95 -0.96
N LEU A 116 -3.51 3.61 0.14
CA LEU A 116 -4.91 3.82 0.55
C LEU A 116 -5.70 4.54 -0.54
N ARG A 117 -5.12 5.58 -1.14
CA ARG A 117 -5.74 6.29 -2.26
C ARG A 117 -6.02 5.38 -3.44
N ALA A 118 -5.07 4.55 -3.83
CA ALA A 118 -5.25 3.62 -4.96
C ALA A 118 -6.35 2.60 -4.67
N ILE A 119 -6.38 2.03 -3.46
CA ILE A 119 -7.43 1.08 -3.05
C ILE A 119 -8.80 1.74 -3.08
N VAL A 120 -8.94 2.95 -2.54
CA VAL A 120 -10.21 3.70 -2.58
C VAL A 120 -10.64 3.99 -4.01
N ALA A 121 -9.70 4.40 -4.87
CA ALA A 121 -10.02 4.81 -6.23
C ALA A 121 -10.41 3.63 -7.15
N TYR A 122 -9.80 2.45 -6.94
CA TYR A 122 -9.90 1.34 -7.90
C TYR A 122 -10.53 0.07 -7.34
N CYS A 123 -10.56 -0.10 -6.03
CA CYS A 123 -11.01 -1.32 -5.35
C CYS A 123 -12.04 -1.04 -4.25
N PHE A 124 -12.81 0.04 -4.36
CA PHE A 124 -13.78 0.43 -3.34
C PHE A 124 -14.76 -0.68 -2.94
N PRO A 125 -15.32 -1.50 -3.87
CA PRO A 125 -16.18 -2.61 -3.49
C PRO A 125 -15.52 -3.60 -2.53
N ALA A 126 -14.21 -3.80 -2.63
CA ALA A 126 -13.48 -4.67 -1.70
C ALA A 126 -13.42 -4.10 -0.28
N LEU A 127 -13.37 -2.77 -0.13
CA LEU A 127 -13.41 -2.12 1.17
C LEU A 127 -14.73 -2.30 1.90
N LEU A 128 -15.85 -2.32 1.17
CA LEU A 128 -17.19 -2.53 1.74
C LEU A 128 -17.38 -3.95 2.28
N ASN A 129 -16.60 -4.91 1.80
CA ASN A 129 -16.63 -6.30 2.26
C ASN A 129 -15.73 -6.54 3.48
N LEU A 130 -14.98 -5.53 3.93
CA LEU A 130 -14.14 -5.63 5.13
C LEU A 130 -14.99 -5.61 6.40
N PRO A 131 -14.48 -6.17 7.52
CA PRO A 131 -15.09 -6.00 8.82
C PRO A 131 -15.28 -4.50 9.13
N PRO A 132 -16.42 -4.09 9.73
CA PRO A 132 -16.74 -2.67 9.97
C PRO A 132 -15.66 -1.93 10.76
N GLN A 133 -14.98 -2.61 11.69
CA GLN A 133 -13.89 -2.04 12.47
C GLN A 133 -12.66 -1.72 11.61
N GLN A 134 -12.31 -2.61 10.69
CA GLN A 134 -11.18 -2.40 9.78
C GLN A 134 -11.48 -1.30 8.77
N PHE A 135 -12.69 -1.28 8.20
CA PHE A 135 -13.15 -0.19 7.35
C PHE A 135 -13.07 1.16 8.06
N LYS A 136 -13.56 1.22 9.31
CA LYS A 136 -13.50 2.44 10.13
C LYS A 136 -12.06 2.91 10.36
N LEU A 137 -11.13 2.01 10.67
CA LEU A 137 -9.71 2.36 10.87
C LEU A 137 -9.09 2.94 9.61
N ILE A 138 -9.41 2.38 8.44
CA ILE A 138 -8.94 2.90 7.15
C ILE A 138 -9.48 4.31 6.92
N PHE A 139 -10.78 4.51 7.13
CA PHE A 139 -11.44 5.81 7.00
C PHE A 139 -10.84 6.85 7.95
N ASP A 140 -10.71 6.52 9.24
CA ASP A 140 -10.12 7.38 10.25
C ASP A 140 -8.67 7.77 9.89
N SER A 141 -7.89 6.83 9.34
CA SER A 141 -6.52 7.09 8.87
C SER A 141 -6.50 8.09 7.71
N ILE A 142 -7.41 7.98 6.76
CA ILE A 142 -7.52 8.92 5.63
C ILE A 142 -7.90 10.31 6.14
N ILE A 143 -8.89 10.42 7.02
CA ILE A 143 -9.31 11.70 7.62
C ILE A 143 -8.17 12.34 8.43
N TRP A 144 -7.42 11.53 9.18
CA TRP A 144 -6.24 12.02 9.89
C TRP A 144 -5.19 12.58 8.91
N GLY A 145 -4.97 11.92 7.78
CA GLY A 145 -4.04 12.35 6.76
C GLY A 145 -4.41 13.72 6.13
N VAL A 146 -5.68 14.07 6.05
CA VAL A 146 -6.12 15.40 5.57
C VAL A 146 -5.59 16.54 6.46
N LYS A 147 -5.41 16.27 7.76
CA LYS A 147 -4.89 17.25 8.73
C LYS A 147 -3.36 17.19 8.87
N HIS A 148 -2.68 16.41 8.05
CA HIS A 148 -1.25 16.22 8.16
C HIS A 148 -0.48 17.48 7.73
N THR A 149 0.64 17.77 8.40
CA THR A 149 1.50 18.93 8.12
C THR A 149 2.22 18.83 6.77
N SER A 150 2.47 17.61 6.27
CA SER A 150 3.01 17.40 4.93
C SER A 150 1.91 17.59 3.88
N ARG A 151 2.12 18.55 2.99
CA ARG A 151 1.18 18.87 1.91
C ARG A 151 0.88 17.67 1.01
N ASP A 152 1.90 16.90 0.65
CA ASP A 152 1.73 15.71 -0.21
C ASP A 152 0.78 14.68 0.41
N ILE A 153 0.85 14.50 1.74
CA ILE A 153 -0.03 13.59 2.47
C ILE A 153 -1.43 14.18 2.55
N ALA A 154 -1.54 15.46 2.89
CA ALA A 154 -2.82 16.14 2.99
C ALA A 154 -3.57 16.14 1.66
N ASP A 155 -2.91 16.48 0.55
CA ASP A 155 -3.49 16.48 -0.80
C ASP A 155 -3.89 15.06 -1.24
N THR A 156 -3.06 14.05 -0.96
CA THR A 156 -3.35 12.64 -1.24
C THR A 156 -4.57 12.16 -0.45
N SER A 157 -4.67 12.50 0.82
CA SER A 157 -5.78 12.13 1.70
C SER A 157 -7.07 12.86 1.35
N LEU A 158 -6.98 14.12 0.96
CA LEU A 158 -8.13 14.89 0.47
C LEU A 158 -8.71 14.28 -0.82
N ALA A 159 -7.84 13.90 -1.76
CA ALA A 159 -8.24 13.19 -2.97
C ALA A 159 -8.91 11.84 -2.65
N SER A 160 -8.41 11.11 -1.65
CA SER A 160 -9.02 9.86 -1.18
C SER A 160 -10.41 10.10 -0.59
N THR A 161 -10.58 11.16 0.22
CA THR A 161 -11.86 11.55 0.80
C THR A 161 -12.87 11.90 -0.30
N SER A 162 -12.46 12.67 -1.31
CA SER A 162 -13.31 12.99 -2.46
C SER A 162 -13.76 11.75 -3.21
N SER A 163 -12.85 10.80 -3.44
CA SER A 163 -13.18 9.51 -4.10
C SER A 163 -14.14 8.68 -3.26
N LEU A 164 -13.96 8.61 -1.94
CA LEU A 164 -14.88 7.93 -1.02
C LEU A 164 -16.29 8.51 -1.10
N LEU A 165 -16.43 9.83 -1.06
CA LEU A 165 -17.73 10.50 -1.15
C LEU A 165 -18.43 10.20 -2.47
N LEU A 166 -17.71 10.26 -3.59
CA LEU A 166 -18.26 9.93 -4.91
C LEU A 166 -18.72 8.47 -5.00
N CYS A 167 -17.94 7.52 -4.45
CA CYS A 167 -18.31 6.12 -4.43
C CYS A 167 -19.58 5.87 -3.60
N VAL A 168 -19.69 6.51 -2.43
CA VAL A 168 -20.87 6.38 -1.55
C VAL A 168 -22.12 6.98 -2.21
N VAL A 169 -22.01 8.15 -2.83
CA VAL A 169 -23.14 8.80 -3.52
C VAL A 169 -23.62 7.95 -4.69
N ASN A 170 -22.71 7.39 -5.48
CA ASN A 170 -23.08 6.56 -6.63
C ASN A 170 -23.75 5.24 -6.24
N GLN A 171 -23.45 4.69 -5.06
CA GLN A 171 -24.11 3.46 -4.56
C GLN A 171 -25.47 3.73 -3.90
N GLY A 172 -25.76 4.96 -3.49
CA GLY A 172 -27.06 5.35 -2.94
C GLY A 172 -28.11 5.72 -3.98
N SER A 173 -27.76 5.61 -5.28
CA SER A 173 -28.63 5.99 -6.40
C SER A 173 -29.27 4.79 -7.13
N ASP A 174 -29.01 3.59 -6.67
CA ASP A 174 -29.64 2.33 -7.10
C ASP A 174 -30.63 1.84 -6.00
#